data_92b0ce626e3afbf4c022ed566532edf3
#
_entry.id   92b0ce626e3afbf4c022ed566532edf3
#
_cell.length_a   1.000
_cell.length_b   1.000
_cell.length_c   1.000
_cell.angle_alpha   90.00
_cell.angle_beta   90.00
_cell.angle_gamma   90.00
#
_symmetry.space_group_name_H-M   'P 1'
#
loop_
_entity.id
_entity.type
_entity.pdbx_description
1 polymer ?
#
loop_
_entity_poly.entity_id
_entity_poly.type
_entity_poly.pdbx_seq_one_letter_code
_entity_poly.pdbx_strand_id
1 'polypeptide(L)'
;MKPSNLFIYLILLLVFSSCRSFRQLSSRDNTENVAVNKRTNSNKKNTFIDNIEVTPGNTVTNKHKTSATNSTNSQNQTSKKPRSEIITNNFTVENSNYLQLKYAVLIGVTIDRLNNIALLQEIDKWWGTRYCWGGTTEECLDCSAFTQIVLRDVYGVNLPRTAQEQYNAGEKMETPDLKEGDLVFFHTTGRKKRMITHVGVYLQNNKFAHAATSGGVMISDLNEKYWAPKFRGGARLK
;
A
#
# COMPACT_ATOMS: atom_id res chain seq x y z
N MET A 1 -28.08 -65.51 1.96
CA MET A 1 -26.97 -65.21 1.04
C MET A 1 -26.93 -63.72 0.80
N LYS A 2 -25.87 -63.04 1.22
CA LYS A 2 -25.73 -61.58 1.10
C LYS A 2 -25.43 -61.25 -0.38
N PRO A 3 -26.09 -60.23 -0.98
CA PRO A 3 -25.78 -59.80 -2.35
C PRO A 3 -24.34 -59.25 -2.40
N SER A 4 -23.62 -59.73 -3.36
CA SER A 4 -22.21 -59.62 -3.49
C SER A 4 -21.76 -58.19 -3.78
N ASN A 5 -20.66 -57.81 -3.14
CA ASN A 5 -19.94 -56.53 -3.33
C ASN A 5 -19.49 -56.29 -4.79
N LEU A 6 -19.76 -57.24 -5.70
CA LEU A 6 -19.44 -57.15 -7.12
C LEU A 6 -20.26 -56.07 -7.86
N PHE A 7 -21.50 -55.82 -7.43
CA PHE A 7 -22.35 -54.74 -8.01
C PHE A 7 -21.85 -53.34 -7.69
N ILE A 8 -21.26 -53.14 -6.52
CA ILE A 8 -20.72 -51.86 -6.11
C ILE A 8 -19.47 -51.51 -6.89
N TYR A 9 -18.60 -52.48 -7.20
CA TYR A 9 -17.42 -52.28 -8.02
C TYR A 9 -17.72 -52.00 -9.49
N LEU A 10 -18.83 -52.55 -10.03
CA LEU A 10 -19.27 -52.29 -11.39
C LEU A 10 -19.78 -50.86 -11.59
N ILE A 11 -20.44 -50.28 -10.58
CA ILE A 11 -20.95 -48.90 -10.61
C ILE A 11 -19.79 -47.91 -10.45
N LEU A 12 -18.72 -48.27 -9.69
CA LEU A 12 -17.57 -47.40 -9.48
C LEU A 12 -16.70 -47.27 -10.75
N LEU A 13 -16.66 -48.33 -11.60
CA LEU A 13 -15.89 -48.33 -12.88
C LEU A 13 -16.58 -47.49 -13.97
N LEU A 14 -17.89 -47.26 -13.91
CA LEU A 14 -18.61 -46.45 -14.90
C LEU A 14 -18.48 -44.95 -14.69
N VAL A 15 -18.05 -44.50 -13.50
CA VAL A 15 -17.91 -43.07 -13.19
C VAL A 15 -16.58 -42.50 -13.68
N PHE A 16 -15.57 -43.33 -14.02
CA PHE A 16 -14.26 -42.85 -14.44
C PHE A 16 -14.05 -42.72 -15.97
N SER A 17 -15.08 -42.98 -16.79
CA SER A 17 -14.92 -42.91 -18.25
C SER A 17 -15.53 -41.71 -18.95
N SER A 18 -15.95 -40.66 -18.21
CA SER A 18 -16.58 -39.49 -18.82
C SER A 18 -15.84 -38.17 -18.52
N CYS A 19 -14.61 -38.08 -18.99
CA CYS A 19 -13.92 -36.78 -19.11
C CYS A 19 -12.80 -36.80 -20.16
N ARG A 20 -13.17 -37.11 -21.42
CA ARG A 20 -12.31 -36.80 -22.58
C ARG A 20 -13.21 -36.47 -23.77
N SER A 21 -13.62 -35.23 -23.90
CA SER A 21 -13.97 -34.62 -25.19
C SER A 21 -14.50 -33.18 -24.94
N PHE A 22 -13.60 -32.22 -24.81
CA PHE A 22 -13.91 -30.83 -25.17
C PHE A 22 -12.59 -30.08 -25.43
N ARG A 23 -11.94 -30.46 -26.54
CA ARG A 23 -10.88 -29.67 -27.15
C ARG A 23 -10.98 -29.88 -28.65
N GLN A 24 -11.73 -29.02 -29.29
CA GLN A 24 -11.55 -28.58 -30.69
C GLN A 24 -12.83 -27.85 -31.11
N LEU A 25 -12.71 -26.55 -31.22
CA LEU A 25 -13.42 -25.74 -32.24
C LEU A 25 -13.21 -24.27 -31.85
N SER A 26 -12.26 -23.64 -32.49
CA SER A 26 -12.38 -22.37 -33.11
C SER A 26 -11.01 -21.83 -33.52
N SER A 27 -10.50 -22.37 -34.60
CA SER A 27 -9.65 -21.59 -35.51
C SER A 27 -10.54 -21.19 -36.67
N ARG A 28 -10.92 -19.96 -36.71
CA ARG A 28 -11.52 -19.33 -37.89
C ARG A 28 -10.60 -18.17 -38.26
N ASP A 29 -9.77 -18.44 -39.27
CA ASP A 29 -9.07 -17.42 -40.03
C ASP A 29 -10.11 -16.47 -40.64
N ASN A 30 -10.05 -15.22 -40.32
CA ASN A 30 -10.59 -14.14 -41.13
C ASN A 30 -9.45 -13.18 -41.46
N THR A 31 -8.84 -13.46 -42.61
CA THR A 31 -8.08 -12.47 -43.36
C THR A 31 -9.09 -11.49 -43.95
N GLU A 32 -9.25 -10.36 -43.35
CA GLU A 32 -9.84 -9.17 -44.03
C GLU A 32 -8.81 -8.05 -44.08
N ASN A 33 -8.53 -7.68 -45.31
CA ASN A 33 -7.72 -6.55 -45.73
C ASN A 33 -8.22 -5.26 -45.08
N VAL A 34 -7.44 -4.67 -44.21
CA VAL A 34 -7.67 -3.29 -43.78
C VAL A 34 -6.59 -2.41 -44.40
N ALA A 35 -7.07 -1.53 -45.30
CA ALA A 35 -6.31 -0.52 -46.00
C ALA A 35 -5.46 0.33 -45.03
N VAL A 36 -4.20 0.49 -45.37
CA VAL A 36 -3.27 1.42 -44.75
C VAL A 36 -3.77 2.83 -44.97
N ASN A 37 -4.43 3.38 -43.97
CA ASN A 37 -4.79 4.80 -43.97
C ASN A 37 -3.62 5.60 -43.38
N LYS A 38 -2.89 6.24 -44.27
CA LYS A 38 -1.78 7.15 -44.02
C LYS A 38 -2.32 8.38 -43.24
N ARG A 39 -2.22 8.31 -41.89
CA ARG A 39 -2.54 9.46 -41.06
C ARG A 39 -1.42 10.50 -41.16
N THR A 40 -1.77 11.58 -41.78
CA THR A 40 -1.02 12.84 -41.77
C THR A 40 -0.78 13.31 -40.35
N ASN A 41 0.48 13.57 -40.06
CA ASN A 41 0.99 14.13 -38.83
C ASN A 41 0.47 15.57 -38.70
N SER A 42 -0.61 15.80 -37.97
CA SER A 42 -0.98 17.13 -37.51
C SER A 42 -0.37 17.35 -36.14
N ASN A 43 0.65 18.19 -36.08
CA ASN A 43 1.21 18.73 -34.83
C ASN A 43 0.11 19.42 -34.02
N LYS A 44 -0.56 18.69 -33.13
CA LYS A 44 -1.44 19.27 -32.14
C LYS A 44 -0.58 19.68 -30.95
N LYS A 45 -0.28 20.98 -30.84
CA LYS A 45 0.33 21.55 -29.64
C LYS A 45 -0.55 21.23 -28.43
N ASN A 46 -0.01 20.53 -27.45
CA ASN A 46 -0.69 20.31 -26.20
C ASN A 46 -0.58 21.60 -25.37
N THR A 47 -1.63 22.39 -25.37
CA THR A 47 -1.81 23.50 -24.42
C THR A 47 -2.29 22.91 -23.08
N PHE A 48 -1.45 22.97 -22.07
CA PHE A 48 -1.78 22.58 -20.70
C PHE A 48 -1.99 23.87 -19.89
N ILE A 49 -3.22 24.09 -19.42
CA ILE A 49 -3.65 25.24 -18.59
C ILE A 49 -3.41 26.60 -19.27
N ASP A 50 -4.48 27.24 -19.71
CA ASP A 50 -4.59 28.62 -20.20
C ASP A 50 -3.27 29.39 -20.41
N ASN A 51 -2.71 29.34 -21.63
CA ASN A 51 -1.58 30.17 -22.11
C ASN A 51 -0.17 29.88 -21.57
N ILE A 52 0.12 28.69 -21.03
CA ILE A 52 1.50 28.31 -20.72
C ILE A 52 2.04 27.42 -21.85
N GLU A 53 2.93 27.95 -22.65
CA GLU A 53 3.69 27.22 -23.68
C GLU A 53 4.93 26.59 -23.03
N VAL A 54 4.93 25.25 -22.86
CA VAL A 54 6.10 24.54 -22.34
C VAL A 54 6.99 24.11 -23.49
N THR A 55 8.09 24.81 -23.70
CA THR A 55 9.15 24.43 -24.63
C THR A 55 10.22 23.62 -23.86
N PRO A 56 10.54 22.37 -24.25
CA PRO A 56 11.61 21.62 -23.60
C PRO A 56 12.97 22.29 -23.86
N GLY A 57 13.62 22.74 -22.80
CA GLY A 57 15.01 23.18 -22.86
C GLY A 57 15.35 24.60 -22.41
N ASN A 58 14.39 25.46 -22.07
CA ASN A 58 14.70 26.83 -21.60
C ASN A 58 14.24 27.02 -20.14
N THR A 59 15.16 26.98 -19.21
CA THR A 59 14.97 27.47 -17.84
C THR A 59 15.01 28.99 -17.84
N VAL A 60 13.85 29.64 -17.65
CA VAL A 60 13.79 31.09 -17.44
C VAL A 60 14.03 31.37 -15.96
N THR A 61 15.24 31.79 -15.63
CA THR A 61 15.54 32.35 -14.32
C THR A 61 15.21 33.84 -14.32
N ASN A 62 14.11 34.23 -13.71
CA ASN A 62 13.82 35.64 -13.46
C ASN A 62 14.75 36.16 -12.36
N LYS A 63 15.74 36.97 -12.76
CA LYS A 63 16.55 37.77 -11.83
C LYS A 63 15.70 38.93 -11.31
N HIS A 64 15.24 38.83 -10.09
CA HIS A 64 14.74 40.00 -9.35
C HIS A 64 15.90 40.96 -9.06
N LYS A 65 15.85 42.15 -9.71
CA LYS A 65 16.69 43.28 -9.35
C LYS A 65 16.16 43.90 -8.05
N THR A 66 16.86 43.69 -6.95
CA THR A 66 16.66 44.49 -5.72
C THR A 66 17.44 45.77 -5.83
N SER A 67 16.73 46.89 -5.89
CA SER A 67 17.34 48.23 -5.77
C SER A 67 17.73 48.49 -4.32
N ALA A 68 19.03 48.69 -4.10
CA ALA A 68 19.54 49.17 -2.83
C ALA A 68 19.27 50.65 -2.70
N THR A 69 18.57 51.06 -1.65
CA THR A 69 18.58 52.45 -1.16
C THR A 69 19.21 52.46 0.21
N ASN A 70 20.37 53.06 0.29
CA ASN A 70 21.01 53.46 1.53
C ASN A 70 20.21 54.56 2.24
N SER A 71 20.01 54.41 3.53
CA SER A 71 19.82 55.54 4.44
C SER A 71 20.28 55.19 5.86
N THR A 72 21.13 56.09 6.32
CA THR A 72 21.92 56.13 7.55
C THR A 72 21.06 56.31 8.81
N ASN A 73 21.58 55.70 9.91
CA ASN A 73 21.60 56.13 11.31
C ASN A 73 20.35 56.65 12.04
N SER A 74 19.91 55.94 13.09
CA SER A 74 19.93 56.54 14.44
C SER A 74 19.70 55.50 15.53
N GLN A 75 20.52 55.52 16.55
CA GLN A 75 20.46 54.74 17.77
C GLN A 75 19.23 55.17 18.60
N ASN A 76 18.47 54.18 19.14
CA ASN A 76 17.84 54.36 20.45
C ASN A 76 17.61 52.95 21.07
N GLN A 77 18.18 52.80 22.25
CA GLN A 77 18.00 51.68 23.17
C GLN A 77 16.67 51.82 23.86
N THR A 78 15.86 50.75 23.85
CA THR A 78 14.87 50.54 24.92
C THR A 78 14.54 49.04 25.03
N SER A 79 14.80 48.55 26.19
CA SER A 79 14.33 47.39 26.97
C SER A 79 13.60 46.25 26.20
N LYS A 80 14.29 45.10 26.12
CA LYS A 80 13.73 43.82 25.72
C LYS A 80 12.86 43.22 26.81
N LYS A 81 11.56 43.07 26.51
CA LYS A 81 10.67 42.13 27.15
C LYS A 81 10.82 40.79 26.41
N PRO A 82 11.01 39.63 27.04
CA PRO A 82 11.13 38.38 26.33
C PRO A 82 9.81 38.03 25.67
N ARG A 83 9.78 38.14 24.36
CA ARG A 83 8.72 37.60 23.51
C ARG A 83 8.91 36.09 23.53
N SER A 84 7.98 35.34 24.15
CA SER A 84 7.88 33.92 24.01
C SER A 84 7.74 33.62 22.51
N GLU A 85 8.79 33.06 21.91
CA GLU A 85 8.68 32.47 20.57
C GLU A 85 7.74 31.30 20.68
N ILE A 86 6.53 31.49 20.21
CA ILE A 86 5.66 30.38 19.84
C ILE A 86 6.38 29.74 18.66
N ILE A 87 7.08 28.63 18.93
CA ILE A 87 7.58 27.73 17.89
C ILE A 87 6.33 27.08 17.27
N THR A 88 5.67 27.80 16.39
CA THR A 88 4.80 27.18 15.42
C THR A 88 5.72 26.37 14.50
N ASN A 89 5.77 25.06 14.72
CA ASN A 89 6.34 24.14 13.74
C ASN A 89 5.51 24.32 12.46
N ASN A 90 5.90 25.28 11.63
CA ASN A 90 5.36 25.43 10.28
C ASN A 90 5.86 24.23 9.47
N PHE A 91 5.14 23.12 9.57
CA PHE A 91 5.26 21.98 8.68
C PHE A 91 4.74 22.45 7.31
N THR A 92 5.61 23.10 6.55
CA THR A 92 5.30 23.46 5.17
C THR A 92 5.65 22.28 4.26
N VAL A 93 4.92 22.14 3.17
CA VAL A 93 5.18 21.11 2.13
C VAL A 93 6.65 21.13 1.67
N GLU A 94 7.27 22.31 1.69
CA GLU A 94 8.69 22.52 1.30
C GLU A 94 9.70 21.85 2.25
N ASN A 95 9.35 21.69 3.54
CA ASN A 95 10.20 21.05 4.55
C ASN A 95 9.92 19.55 4.72
N SER A 96 8.94 19.02 3.99
CA SER A 96 8.58 17.62 4.05
C SER A 96 9.51 16.79 3.17
N ASN A 97 9.99 15.68 3.69
CA ASN A 97 10.73 14.78 2.85
C ASN A 97 9.78 14.06 1.86
N TYR A 98 10.30 13.66 0.72
CA TYR A 98 9.55 12.95 -0.34
C TYR A 98 8.74 11.76 0.20
N LEU A 99 9.27 11.06 1.20
CA LEU A 99 8.62 9.91 1.81
C LEU A 99 7.30 10.28 2.50
N GLN A 100 7.30 11.37 3.28
CA GLN A 100 6.08 11.84 3.93
C GLN A 100 5.03 12.29 2.90
N LEU A 101 5.47 12.96 1.82
CA LEU A 101 4.55 13.35 0.72
C LEU A 101 3.92 12.13 0.06
N LYS A 102 4.72 11.12 -0.29
CA LYS A 102 4.24 9.86 -0.87
C LYS A 102 3.17 9.22 0.03
N TYR A 103 3.48 9.05 1.31
CA TYR A 103 2.60 8.36 2.25
C TYR A 103 1.39 9.22 2.67
N ALA A 104 1.49 10.54 2.70
CA ALA A 104 0.35 11.43 2.92
C ALA A 104 -0.75 11.19 1.87
N VAL A 105 -0.36 11.07 0.60
CA VAL A 105 -1.29 10.76 -0.50
C VAL A 105 -1.85 9.34 -0.36
N LEU A 106 -1.00 8.33 -0.10
CA LEU A 106 -1.43 6.93 -0.03
C LEU A 106 -2.36 6.65 1.17
N ILE A 107 -2.11 7.27 2.31
CA ILE A 107 -2.90 7.10 3.54
C ILE A 107 -4.11 8.04 3.57
N GLY A 108 -4.04 9.16 2.84
CA GLY A 108 -5.10 10.17 2.81
C GLY A 108 -5.13 11.02 4.08
N VAL A 109 -3.94 11.43 4.56
CA VAL A 109 -3.76 12.30 5.74
C VAL A 109 -2.85 13.47 5.41
N THR A 110 -2.82 14.48 6.27
CA THR A 110 -1.89 15.59 6.13
C THR A 110 -0.47 15.19 6.58
N ILE A 111 0.56 15.84 6.04
CA ILE A 111 1.97 15.50 6.26
C ILE A 111 2.38 15.58 7.73
N ASP A 112 1.85 16.57 8.44
CA ASP A 112 2.09 16.80 9.87
C ASP A 112 1.65 15.64 10.78
N ARG A 113 0.77 14.76 10.27
CA ARG A 113 0.33 13.55 10.97
C ARG A 113 1.26 12.36 10.80
N LEU A 114 2.22 12.44 9.88
CA LEU A 114 3.16 11.36 9.56
C LEU A 114 4.50 11.56 10.28
N ASN A 115 4.50 11.34 11.59
CA ASN A 115 5.67 11.59 12.44
C ASN A 115 6.60 10.38 12.59
N ASN A 116 6.10 9.17 12.33
CA ASN A 116 6.87 7.94 12.44
C ASN A 116 7.61 7.64 11.13
N ILE A 117 8.67 8.39 10.89
CA ILE A 117 9.48 8.26 9.67
C ILE A 117 10.10 6.87 9.55
N ALA A 118 10.50 6.25 10.67
CA ALA A 118 11.08 4.90 10.67
C ALA A 118 10.09 3.86 10.12
N LEU A 119 8.80 3.95 10.49
CA LEU A 119 7.76 3.09 9.95
C LEU A 119 7.59 3.29 8.44
N LEU A 120 7.55 4.54 7.98
CA LEU A 120 7.41 4.83 6.56
C LEU A 120 8.62 4.32 5.76
N GLN A 121 9.84 4.48 6.29
CA GLN A 121 11.07 3.98 5.68
C GLN A 121 11.08 2.46 5.57
N GLU A 122 10.66 1.76 6.63
CA GLU A 122 10.64 0.30 6.62
C GLU A 122 9.58 -0.23 5.63
N ILE A 123 8.39 0.38 5.58
CA ILE A 123 7.38 0.03 4.58
C ILE A 123 7.90 0.31 3.16
N ASP A 124 8.57 1.45 2.96
CA ASP A 124 9.09 1.86 1.64
C ASP A 124 10.18 0.92 1.13
N LYS A 125 11.06 0.46 1.99
CA LYS A 125 12.11 -0.53 1.71
C LYS A 125 11.52 -1.83 1.13
N TRP A 126 10.38 -2.27 1.66
CA TRP A 126 9.70 -3.49 1.23
C TRP A 126 8.64 -3.25 0.15
N TRP A 127 8.38 -2.01 -0.24
CA TRP A 127 7.31 -1.66 -1.18
C TRP A 127 7.38 -2.45 -2.48
N GLY A 128 6.27 -3.14 -2.82
CA GLY A 128 6.18 -3.93 -4.04
C GLY A 128 6.89 -5.28 -3.99
N THR A 129 7.59 -5.64 -2.89
CA THR A 129 8.20 -6.97 -2.75
C THR A 129 7.14 -8.04 -2.92
N ARG A 130 7.42 -9.01 -3.80
CA ARG A 130 6.47 -10.04 -4.21
C ARG A 130 6.03 -10.92 -3.04
N TYR A 131 4.77 -11.29 -3.03
CA TYR A 131 4.26 -12.27 -2.10
C TYR A 131 4.67 -13.70 -2.47
N CYS A 132 5.11 -14.49 -1.49
CA CYS A 132 5.16 -15.92 -1.58
C CYS A 132 4.83 -16.57 -0.23
N TRP A 133 4.11 -17.67 -0.26
CA TRP A 133 3.71 -18.39 0.94
C TRP A 133 4.93 -18.88 1.73
N GLY A 134 5.02 -18.50 3.01
CA GLY A 134 6.15 -18.86 3.87
C GLY A 134 7.44 -18.08 3.59
N GLY A 135 7.44 -17.14 2.65
CA GLY A 135 8.59 -16.31 2.31
C GLY A 135 9.02 -15.37 3.42
N THR A 136 10.33 -15.11 3.50
CA THR A 136 10.95 -14.27 4.54
C THR A 136 12.12 -13.43 4.02
N THR A 137 12.27 -13.31 2.69
CA THR A 137 13.42 -12.68 2.05
C THR A 137 13.03 -11.45 1.24
N GLU A 138 14.02 -10.68 0.79
CA GLU A 138 13.82 -9.52 -0.09
C GLU A 138 13.27 -9.90 -1.47
N GLU A 139 13.48 -11.15 -1.93
CA GLU A 139 12.92 -11.64 -3.18
C GLU A 139 11.41 -11.88 -3.07
N CYS A 140 10.96 -12.40 -1.95
CA CYS A 140 9.55 -12.56 -1.63
C CYS A 140 9.30 -12.83 -0.15
N LEU A 141 8.15 -12.36 0.36
CA LEU A 141 7.74 -12.58 1.74
C LEU A 141 6.23 -12.78 1.86
N ASP A 142 5.80 -13.40 2.97
CA ASP A 142 4.38 -13.49 3.31
C ASP A 142 3.91 -12.36 4.24
N CYS A 143 2.61 -12.29 4.49
CA CYS A 143 2.00 -11.24 5.30
C CYS A 143 2.52 -11.22 6.74
N SER A 144 2.74 -12.38 7.37
CA SER A 144 3.22 -12.48 8.75
C SER A 144 4.73 -12.24 8.88
N ALA A 145 5.52 -12.57 7.86
CA ALA A 145 6.93 -12.20 7.80
C ALA A 145 7.10 -10.68 7.66
N PHE A 146 6.29 -10.03 6.81
CA PHE A 146 6.30 -8.59 6.69
C PHE A 146 6.03 -7.88 8.02
N THR A 147 4.98 -8.31 8.75
CA THR A 147 4.68 -7.72 10.07
C THR A 147 5.76 -8.02 11.10
N GLN A 148 6.38 -9.22 11.09
CA GLN A 148 7.53 -9.52 11.96
C GLN A 148 8.68 -8.53 11.74
N ILE A 149 9.04 -8.28 10.48
CA ILE A 149 10.12 -7.36 10.12
C ILE A 149 9.80 -5.95 10.59
N VAL A 150 8.63 -5.42 10.22
CA VAL A 150 8.24 -4.05 10.58
C VAL A 150 8.20 -3.85 12.10
N LEU A 151 7.58 -4.78 12.85
CA LEU A 151 7.46 -4.62 14.30
C LEU A 151 8.81 -4.76 15.00
N ARG A 152 9.67 -5.65 14.53
CA ARG A 152 11.03 -5.81 15.06
C ARG A 152 11.88 -4.56 14.79
N ASP A 153 11.91 -4.07 13.55
CA ASP A 153 12.88 -3.07 13.13
C ASP A 153 12.44 -1.65 13.53
N VAL A 154 11.13 -1.39 13.66
CA VAL A 154 10.59 -0.08 14.04
C VAL A 154 10.29 0.03 15.53
N TYR A 155 9.75 -1.04 16.12
CA TYR A 155 9.25 -1.00 17.51
C TYR A 155 10.02 -1.90 18.49
N GLY A 156 10.98 -2.69 18.00
CA GLY A 156 11.74 -3.65 18.84
C GLY A 156 10.92 -4.85 19.31
N VAL A 157 9.74 -5.10 18.72
CA VAL A 157 8.82 -6.16 19.14
C VAL A 157 9.00 -7.41 18.28
N ASN A 158 9.30 -8.54 18.91
CA ASN A 158 9.40 -9.83 18.23
C ASN A 158 8.04 -10.52 18.17
N LEU A 159 7.59 -10.84 16.97
CA LEU A 159 6.32 -11.51 16.73
C LEU A 159 6.47 -13.01 16.47
N PRO A 160 5.46 -13.83 16.79
CA PRO A 160 5.36 -15.20 16.32
C PRO A 160 5.33 -15.30 14.78
N ARG A 161 5.66 -16.50 14.25
CA ARG A 161 5.81 -16.66 12.79
C ARG A 161 4.51 -16.55 12.02
N THR A 162 3.41 -17.05 12.52
CA THR A 162 2.16 -17.11 11.77
C THR A 162 1.17 -16.02 12.19
N ALA A 163 0.35 -15.57 11.23
CA ALA A 163 -0.68 -14.56 11.49
C ALA A 163 -1.66 -14.98 12.61
N GLN A 164 -1.98 -16.28 12.73
CA GLN A 164 -2.85 -16.77 13.79
C GLN A 164 -2.18 -16.66 15.17
N GLU A 165 -0.89 -17.00 15.27
CA GLU A 165 -0.14 -16.86 16.52
C GLU A 165 0.05 -15.40 16.93
N GLN A 166 0.33 -14.51 15.97
CA GLN A 166 0.39 -13.06 16.18
C GLN A 166 -0.95 -12.53 16.72
N TYR A 167 -2.07 -12.98 16.15
CA TYR A 167 -3.39 -12.64 16.67
C TYR A 167 -3.58 -13.12 18.11
N ASN A 168 -3.18 -14.35 18.41
CA ASN A 168 -3.35 -14.93 19.75
C ASN A 168 -2.49 -14.24 20.81
N ALA A 169 -1.29 -13.78 20.42
CA ALA A 169 -0.32 -13.16 21.32
C ALA A 169 -0.64 -11.71 21.72
N GLY A 170 -1.39 -10.98 20.88
CA GLY A 170 -1.66 -9.55 21.11
C GLY A 170 -2.92 -9.28 21.94
N GLU A 171 -2.92 -8.14 22.63
CA GLU A 171 -4.10 -7.55 23.26
C GLU A 171 -5.11 -7.12 22.18
N LYS A 172 -6.36 -7.57 22.28
CA LYS A 172 -7.38 -7.32 21.24
C LYS A 172 -7.82 -5.86 21.24
N MET A 173 -7.86 -5.28 20.02
CA MET A 173 -8.26 -3.89 19.78
C MET A 173 -9.50 -3.85 18.87
N GLU A 174 -10.47 -3.04 19.25
CA GLU A 174 -11.58 -2.68 18.37
C GLU A 174 -11.13 -1.60 17.37
N THR A 175 -11.85 -1.49 16.24
CA THR A 175 -11.47 -0.54 15.18
C THR A 175 -11.24 0.91 15.64
N PRO A 176 -12.10 1.50 16.52
CA PRO A 176 -11.90 2.89 16.95
C PRO A 176 -10.63 3.10 17.78
N ASP A 177 -10.14 2.03 18.43
CA ASP A 177 -8.97 2.08 19.33
C ASP A 177 -7.65 1.75 18.65
N LEU A 178 -7.70 1.43 17.35
CA LEU A 178 -6.51 1.13 16.55
C LEU A 178 -5.58 2.33 16.45
N LYS A 179 -4.30 2.09 16.69
CA LYS A 179 -3.22 3.05 16.57
C LYS A 179 -2.18 2.56 15.58
N GLU A 180 -1.42 3.48 15.04
CA GLU A 180 -0.28 3.16 14.19
C GLU A 180 0.65 2.14 14.84
N GLY A 181 1.02 1.10 14.09
CA GLY A 181 1.80 -0.02 14.57
C GLY A 181 1.00 -1.20 15.14
N ASP A 182 -0.32 -1.04 15.40
CA ASP A 182 -1.17 -2.17 15.74
C ASP A 182 -1.30 -3.12 14.54
N LEU A 183 -1.56 -4.39 14.80
CA LEU A 183 -1.82 -5.36 13.75
C LEU A 183 -3.32 -5.48 13.46
N VAL A 184 -3.66 -5.63 12.19
CA VAL A 184 -5.03 -5.88 11.72
C VAL A 184 -5.09 -7.24 11.05
N PHE A 185 -6.13 -8.01 11.38
CA PHE A 185 -6.23 -9.42 11.04
C PHE A 185 -7.46 -9.74 10.21
N PHE A 186 -7.30 -10.69 9.29
CA PHE A 186 -8.34 -11.05 8.34
C PHE A 186 -8.45 -12.56 8.16
N HIS A 187 -9.65 -12.97 7.74
CA HIS A 187 -9.91 -14.30 7.20
C HIS A 187 -10.16 -14.21 5.70
N THR A 188 -9.13 -14.45 4.89
CA THR A 188 -9.17 -14.26 3.43
C THR A 188 -9.44 -15.53 2.65
N THR A 189 -9.09 -16.69 3.22
CA THR A 189 -9.18 -17.98 2.52
C THR A 189 -9.58 -19.09 3.48
N GLY A 190 -10.16 -20.13 2.92
CA GLY A 190 -10.29 -21.41 3.61
C GLY A 190 -11.67 -21.75 4.15
N ARG A 191 -11.77 -23.01 4.55
CA ARG A 191 -13.01 -23.64 5.02
C ARG A 191 -13.33 -23.34 6.50
N LYS A 192 -12.32 -22.98 7.30
CA LYS A 192 -12.47 -22.70 8.74
C LYS A 192 -12.64 -21.20 8.96
N LYS A 193 -13.86 -20.71 8.96
CA LYS A 193 -14.22 -19.27 9.07
C LYS A 193 -13.63 -18.52 10.29
N ARG A 194 -13.16 -19.21 11.30
CA ARG A 194 -12.61 -18.60 12.53
C ARG A 194 -11.10 -18.45 12.55
N MET A 195 -10.38 -18.99 11.55
CA MET A 195 -8.93 -18.88 11.52
C MET A 195 -8.49 -17.55 10.90
N ILE A 196 -7.47 -16.95 11.50
CA ILE A 196 -6.76 -15.82 10.91
C ILE A 196 -5.85 -16.36 9.79
N THR A 197 -5.96 -15.79 8.61
CA THR A 197 -5.20 -16.22 7.43
C THR A 197 -4.40 -15.09 6.80
N HIS A 198 -4.58 -13.86 7.29
CA HIS A 198 -3.86 -12.69 6.79
C HIS A 198 -3.71 -11.63 7.88
N VAL A 199 -2.65 -10.83 7.79
CA VAL A 199 -2.29 -9.79 8.73
C VAL A 199 -1.64 -8.60 8.02
N GLY A 200 -1.81 -7.42 8.57
CA GLY A 200 -1.13 -6.19 8.16
C GLY A 200 -0.84 -5.29 9.35
N VAL A 201 -0.02 -4.27 9.14
CA VAL A 201 0.29 -3.22 10.11
C VAL A 201 -0.64 -2.04 9.89
N TYR A 202 -1.42 -1.68 10.89
CA TYR A 202 -2.30 -0.52 10.83
C TYR A 202 -1.48 0.77 10.82
N LEU A 203 -1.90 1.71 10.00
CA LEU A 203 -1.27 3.01 9.86
C LEU A 203 -2.17 4.08 10.50
N GLN A 204 -2.92 4.78 9.67
CA GLN A 204 -3.90 5.79 10.06
C GLN A 204 -5.05 5.76 9.05
N ASN A 205 -6.17 6.44 9.36
CA ASN A 205 -7.28 6.63 8.41
C ASN A 205 -7.78 5.32 7.77
N ASN A 206 -7.93 4.27 8.59
CA ASN A 206 -8.33 2.92 8.16
C ASN A 206 -7.38 2.26 7.15
N LYS A 207 -6.18 2.79 6.93
CA LYS A 207 -5.19 2.21 6.04
C LYS A 207 -4.26 1.26 6.80
N PHE A 208 -3.83 0.21 6.11
CA PHE A 208 -2.87 -0.75 6.63
C PHE A 208 -1.89 -1.22 5.56
N ALA A 209 -0.65 -1.43 5.95
CA ALA A 209 0.40 -2.00 5.10
C ALA A 209 0.44 -3.52 5.24
N HIS A 210 0.55 -4.25 4.14
CA HIS A 210 0.59 -5.71 4.15
C HIS A 210 1.26 -6.28 2.89
N ALA A 211 1.71 -7.54 2.94
CA ALA A 211 2.13 -8.26 1.76
C ALA A 211 0.91 -8.98 1.14
N ALA A 212 0.46 -8.50 -0.02
CA ALA A 212 -0.69 -9.04 -0.75
C ALA A 212 -0.27 -10.01 -1.86
N THR A 213 -1.06 -11.04 -2.09
CA THR A 213 -0.84 -11.99 -3.20
C THR A 213 -0.96 -11.35 -4.58
N SER A 214 -1.70 -10.25 -4.69
CA SER A 214 -1.98 -9.56 -5.96
C SER A 214 -1.02 -8.45 -6.33
N GLY A 215 -0.32 -7.86 -5.33
CA GLY A 215 0.49 -6.66 -5.56
C GLY A 215 1.78 -6.59 -4.74
N GLY A 216 2.12 -7.64 -3.99
CA GLY A 216 3.24 -7.59 -3.06
C GLY A 216 2.96 -6.68 -1.86
N VAL A 217 4.01 -6.06 -1.31
CA VAL A 217 3.84 -5.12 -0.20
C VAL A 217 3.19 -3.83 -0.68
N MET A 218 2.05 -3.51 -0.08
CA MET A 218 1.20 -2.38 -0.47
C MET A 218 0.36 -1.86 0.71
N ILE A 219 -0.33 -0.75 0.50
CA ILE A 219 -1.33 -0.21 1.43
C ILE A 219 -2.73 -0.49 0.88
N SER A 220 -3.62 -0.94 1.78
CA SER A 220 -5.06 -1.13 1.53
C SER A 220 -5.91 -0.43 2.58
N ASP A 221 -7.23 -0.35 2.35
CA ASP A 221 -8.20 0.27 3.26
C ASP A 221 -9.10 -0.79 3.91
N LEU A 222 -9.28 -0.71 5.23
CA LEU A 222 -10.20 -1.59 5.96
C LEU A 222 -11.64 -1.53 5.44
N ASN A 223 -12.04 -0.40 4.86
CA ASN A 223 -13.39 -0.17 4.32
C ASN A 223 -13.57 -0.69 2.89
N GLU A 224 -12.52 -1.15 2.22
CA GLU A 224 -12.66 -1.72 0.88
C GLU A 224 -13.60 -2.93 0.87
N LYS A 225 -14.38 -3.04 -0.20
CA LYS A 225 -15.33 -4.14 -0.42
C LYS A 225 -14.70 -5.54 -0.23
N TYR A 226 -13.41 -5.67 -0.52
CA TYR A 226 -12.68 -6.92 -0.34
C TYR A 226 -12.32 -7.17 1.13
N TRP A 227 -11.85 -6.13 1.85
CA TRP A 227 -11.29 -6.26 3.20
C TRP A 227 -12.33 -6.20 4.31
N ALA A 228 -13.33 -5.31 4.22
CA ALA A 228 -14.32 -5.09 5.26
C ALA A 228 -15.03 -6.38 5.74
N PRO A 229 -15.56 -7.26 4.87
CA PRO A 229 -16.23 -8.49 5.31
C PRO A 229 -15.26 -9.54 5.87
N LYS A 230 -13.95 -9.40 5.63
CA LYS A 230 -12.92 -10.35 6.04
C LYS A 230 -12.20 -9.94 7.32
N PHE A 231 -12.36 -8.71 7.76
CA PHE A 231 -11.76 -8.18 8.99
C PHE A 231 -12.21 -8.96 10.22
N ARG A 232 -11.29 -9.22 11.15
CA ARG A 232 -11.52 -10.04 12.37
C ARG A 232 -11.08 -9.34 13.65
N GLY A 233 -10.68 -8.07 13.56
CA GLY A 233 -10.21 -7.27 14.68
C GLY A 233 -8.74 -6.90 14.57
N GLY A 234 -8.32 -6.07 15.49
CA GLY A 234 -6.92 -5.68 15.67
C GLY A 234 -6.28 -6.36 16.88
N ALA A 235 -4.97 -6.26 16.97
CA ALA A 235 -4.25 -6.55 18.20
C ALA A 235 -3.02 -5.67 18.36
N ARG A 236 -2.74 -5.28 19.60
CA ARG A 236 -1.54 -4.56 20.02
C ARG A 236 -0.55 -5.52 20.67
N LEU A 237 0.67 -5.51 20.18
CA LEU A 237 1.77 -6.28 20.73
C LEU A 237 2.78 -5.31 21.38
N LYS A 238 3.36 -5.74 22.49
CA LYS A 238 4.30 -4.95 23.29
C LYS A 238 5.59 -5.73 23.46
#